data_10d0ce7b44856dcc84fda407043b3894
#
_entry.id   10d0ce7b44856dcc84fda407043b3894
#
_cell.length_a   1.000
_cell.length_b   1.000
_cell.length_c   1.000
_cell.angle_alpha   90.00
_cell.angle_beta   90.00
_cell.angle_gamma   90.00
#
_symmetry.space_group_name_H-M   'P 1'
#
loop_
_entity.id
_entity.type
_entity.pdbx_description
1 polymer ?
#
loop_
_entity_poly.entity_id
_entity_poly.type
_entity_poly.pdbx_seq_one_letter_code
_entity_poly.pdbx_strand_id
1 'polypeptide(L)'
;MMHPEQKIRLLLIDDHGLFREGLSRLLEAESGFELAGNVASVPEAMGAMYDNQVDVVLLDFDLGEQTGLDFLTFLRTQRFAGRVLIVTAGLSNLDTLRVMELGAAGIFLKHRSPSDLVIAIRKIVEGEAWLDSGSLDALVAAASVPNEVTTPVTLTAKERDVLRAVFAGLTNKEIGTRMGISEAYVKAILQRLFNKTGVRSRSQLVRVALENQSWHGIDLGS
;
A
#
# COMPACT_ATOMS: atom_id res chain seq x y z
N MET A 1 7.76 9.41 -42.60
CA MET A 1 6.69 10.04 -41.78
C MET A 1 6.78 9.38 -40.42
N MET A 2 7.31 10.11 -39.43
CA MET A 2 7.33 9.62 -38.04
C MET A 2 5.87 9.61 -37.57
N HIS A 3 5.36 8.43 -37.18
CA HIS A 3 4.11 8.36 -36.43
C HIS A 3 4.29 9.20 -35.15
N PRO A 4 3.37 10.07 -34.76
CA PRO A 4 3.43 10.70 -33.45
C PRO A 4 3.42 9.58 -32.43
N GLU A 5 4.48 9.47 -31.63
CA GLU A 5 4.56 8.50 -30.55
C GLU A 5 3.33 8.74 -29.67
N GLN A 6 2.47 7.74 -29.59
CA GLN A 6 1.26 7.80 -28.78
C GLN A 6 1.67 7.93 -27.33
N LYS A 7 1.35 9.07 -26.70
CA LYS A 7 1.67 9.30 -25.29
C LYS A 7 0.92 8.33 -24.39
N ILE A 8 1.58 7.87 -23.35
CA ILE A 8 0.96 7.06 -22.30
C ILE A 8 0.13 8.00 -21.40
N ARG A 9 -1.18 7.76 -21.33
CA ARG A 9 -2.12 8.56 -20.56
C ARG A 9 -2.20 8.05 -19.13
N LEU A 10 -1.81 8.93 -18.20
CA LEU A 10 -1.65 8.63 -16.78
C LEU A 10 -2.78 9.24 -15.96
N LEU A 11 -3.38 8.46 -15.08
CA LEU A 11 -4.24 8.95 -14.01
C LEU A 11 -3.48 8.86 -12.69
N LEU A 12 -3.23 9.99 -12.03
CA LEU A 12 -2.56 10.07 -10.74
C LEU A 12 -3.61 10.23 -9.63
N ILE A 13 -3.57 9.34 -8.64
CA ILE A 13 -4.50 9.32 -7.50
C ILE A 13 -3.68 9.26 -6.21
N ASP A 14 -3.67 10.35 -5.43
CA ASP A 14 -2.92 10.46 -4.18
C ASP A 14 -3.55 11.57 -3.32
N ASP A 15 -3.85 11.34 -2.06
CA ASP A 15 -4.45 12.35 -1.18
C ASP A 15 -3.41 13.35 -0.60
N HIS A 16 -2.10 13.03 -0.73
CA HIS A 16 -1.01 13.89 -0.31
C HIS A 16 -0.72 14.99 -1.34
N GLY A 17 -1.36 16.15 -1.20
CA GLY A 17 -1.34 17.25 -2.19
C GLY A 17 0.07 17.66 -2.65
N LEU A 18 1.04 17.78 -1.73
CA LEU A 18 2.41 18.17 -2.08
C LEU A 18 3.13 17.10 -2.93
N PHE A 19 2.95 15.82 -2.57
CA PHE A 19 3.55 14.72 -3.34
C PHE A 19 2.91 14.63 -4.72
N ARG A 20 1.59 14.71 -4.79
CA ARG A 20 0.81 14.68 -6.03
C ARG A 20 1.20 15.81 -6.98
N GLU A 21 1.34 17.06 -6.48
CA GLU A 21 1.77 18.21 -7.28
C GLU A 21 3.20 18.03 -7.82
N GLY A 22 4.13 17.57 -6.98
CA GLY A 22 5.50 17.31 -7.38
C GLY A 22 5.60 16.23 -8.47
N LEU A 23 4.80 15.16 -8.30
CA LEU A 23 4.77 14.05 -9.24
C LEU A 23 4.13 14.42 -10.56
N SER A 24 3.04 15.21 -10.56
CA SER A 24 2.40 15.72 -11.78
C SER A 24 3.39 16.51 -12.64
N ARG A 25 4.09 17.47 -12.06
CA ARG A 25 5.07 18.28 -12.79
C ARG A 25 6.19 17.45 -13.42
N LEU A 26 6.64 16.42 -12.71
CA LEU A 26 7.66 15.52 -13.20
C LEU A 26 7.16 14.70 -14.39
N LEU A 27 5.94 14.15 -14.29
CA LEU A 27 5.37 13.34 -15.36
C LEU A 27 5.03 14.17 -16.59
N GLU A 28 4.56 15.42 -16.42
CA GLU A 28 4.29 16.37 -17.50
C GLU A 28 5.56 16.80 -18.25
N ALA A 29 6.72 16.80 -17.57
CA ALA A 29 8.01 17.09 -18.19
C ALA A 29 8.50 15.97 -19.11
N GLU A 30 7.98 14.75 -18.97
CA GLU A 30 8.34 13.60 -19.79
C GLU A 30 7.54 13.60 -21.11
N SER A 31 8.21 13.72 -22.25
CA SER A 31 7.58 13.84 -23.58
C SER A 31 6.66 12.67 -23.95
N GLY A 32 6.89 11.48 -23.37
CA GLY A 32 6.13 10.27 -23.65
C GLY A 32 4.86 10.10 -22.78
N PHE A 33 4.58 11.04 -21.85
CA PHE A 33 3.46 10.95 -20.94
C PHE A 33 2.46 12.09 -21.14
N GLU A 34 1.21 11.84 -20.76
CA GLU A 34 0.13 12.80 -20.70
C GLU A 34 -0.70 12.53 -19.44
N LEU A 35 -0.96 13.55 -18.63
CA LEU A 35 -1.85 13.40 -17.47
C LEU A 35 -3.30 13.49 -17.92
N ALA A 36 -4.00 12.37 -17.90
CA ALA A 36 -5.45 12.27 -18.12
C ALA A 36 -6.24 12.74 -16.88
N GLY A 37 -5.61 12.73 -15.71
CA GLY A 37 -6.19 13.24 -14.46
C GLY A 37 -5.18 13.26 -13.32
N ASN A 38 -5.42 14.18 -12.37
CA ASN A 38 -4.64 14.37 -11.16
C ASN A 38 -5.61 14.66 -10.01
N VAL A 39 -5.93 13.64 -9.22
CA VAL A 39 -7.06 13.63 -8.29
C VAL A 39 -6.68 13.15 -6.89
N ALA A 40 -7.46 13.57 -5.89
CA ALA A 40 -7.16 13.31 -4.49
C ALA A 40 -7.97 12.14 -3.90
N SER A 41 -8.99 11.66 -4.60
CA SER A 41 -9.93 10.68 -4.05
C SER A 41 -10.43 9.69 -5.08
N VAL A 42 -10.96 8.56 -4.60
CA VAL A 42 -11.57 7.53 -5.46
C VAL A 42 -12.79 8.06 -6.24
N PRO A 43 -13.71 8.85 -5.66
CA PRO A 43 -14.82 9.41 -6.43
C PRO A 43 -14.38 10.31 -7.59
N GLU A 44 -13.36 11.16 -7.36
CA GLU A 44 -12.79 11.99 -8.42
C GLU A 44 -12.12 11.15 -9.51
N ALA A 45 -11.42 10.06 -9.12
CA ALA A 45 -10.78 9.14 -10.04
C ALA A 45 -11.80 8.41 -10.94
N MET A 46 -12.94 8.01 -10.39
CA MET A 46 -14.03 7.41 -11.15
C MET A 46 -14.57 8.39 -12.21
N GLY A 47 -14.75 9.67 -11.84
CA GLY A 47 -15.16 10.72 -12.78
C GLY A 47 -14.13 10.91 -13.90
N ALA A 48 -12.85 11.05 -13.53
CA ALA A 48 -11.76 11.24 -14.49
C ALA A 48 -11.65 10.07 -15.49
N MET A 49 -11.87 8.83 -15.05
CA MET A 49 -11.84 7.64 -15.92
C MET A 49 -13.04 7.55 -16.85
N TYR A 50 -14.18 8.12 -16.46
CA TYR A 50 -15.37 8.16 -17.32
C TYR A 50 -15.18 9.13 -18.50
N ASP A 51 -14.51 10.26 -18.22
CA ASP A 51 -14.33 11.33 -19.20
C ASP A 51 -13.09 11.13 -20.09
N ASN A 52 -12.11 10.33 -19.66
CA ASN A 52 -10.82 10.20 -20.31
C ASN A 52 -10.42 8.74 -20.52
N GLN A 53 -9.70 8.50 -21.60
CA GLN A 53 -9.00 7.23 -21.78
C GLN A 53 -7.73 7.23 -20.91
N VAL A 54 -7.55 6.19 -20.12
CA VAL A 54 -6.40 6.01 -19.20
C VAL A 54 -5.67 4.72 -19.56
N ASP A 55 -4.34 4.82 -19.74
CA ASP A 55 -3.50 3.66 -20.02
C ASP A 55 -2.87 3.12 -18.74
N VAL A 56 -2.48 4.02 -17.81
CA VAL A 56 -1.88 3.67 -16.53
C VAL A 56 -2.50 4.48 -15.41
N VAL A 57 -2.86 3.79 -14.33
CA VAL A 57 -3.24 4.41 -13.05
C VAL A 57 -2.06 4.33 -12.09
N LEU A 58 -1.60 5.49 -11.60
CA LEU A 58 -0.68 5.62 -10.47
C LEU A 58 -1.52 5.81 -9.21
N LEU A 59 -1.59 4.80 -8.38
CA LEU A 59 -2.54 4.72 -7.28
C LEU A 59 -1.82 4.72 -5.94
N ASP A 60 -2.04 5.76 -5.12
CA ASP A 60 -1.66 5.67 -3.72
C ASP A 60 -2.52 4.59 -3.02
N PHE A 61 -1.86 3.83 -2.18
CA PHE A 61 -2.57 2.81 -1.41
C PHE A 61 -3.39 3.41 -0.27
N ASP A 62 -2.94 4.51 0.34
CA ASP A 62 -3.59 5.21 1.44
C ASP A 62 -4.31 6.46 0.91
N LEU A 63 -5.63 6.42 0.79
CA LEU A 63 -6.47 7.52 0.31
C LEU A 63 -7.45 8.01 1.39
N GLY A 64 -6.94 8.17 2.61
CA GLY A 64 -7.72 8.64 3.75
C GLY A 64 -8.75 7.61 4.24
N GLU A 65 -10.03 7.83 3.97
CA GLU A 65 -11.10 6.90 4.38
C GLU A 65 -11.19 5.64 3.52
N GLN A 66 -10.68 5.69 2.30
CA GLN A 66 -10.66 4.60 1.33
C GLN A 66 -9.24 4.06 1.15
N THR A 67 -9.14 2.84 0.67
CA THR A 67 -7.84 2.22 0.36
C THR A 67 -7.68 2.00 -1.14
N GLY A 68 -6.44 1.88 -1.59
CA GLY A 68 -6.16 1.47 -2.97
C GLY A 68 -6.80 0.13 -3.35
N LEU A 69 -7.07 -0.76 -2.37
CA LEU A 69 -7.77 -2.03 -2.60
C LEU A 69 -9.22 -1.81 -3.05
N ASP A 70 -9.91 -0.81 -2.50
CA ASP A 70 -11.28 -0.49 -2.88
C ASP A 70 -11.33 -0.05 -4.34
N PHE A 71 -10.38 0.79 -4.76
CA PHE A 71 -10.30 1.24 -6.14
C PHE A 71 -9.83 0.13 -7.10
N LEU A 72 -8.89 -0.70 -6.72
CA LEU A 72 -8.50 -1.88 -7.51
C LEU A 72 -9.67 -2.84 -7.72
N THR A 73 -10.47 -3.06 -6.68
CA THR A 73 -11.68 -3.89 -6.76
C THR A 73 -12.67 -3.29 -7.74
N PHE A 74 -12.89 -1.97 -7.69
CA PHE A 74 -13.71 -1.25 -8.66
C PHE A 74 -13.17 -1.44 -10.09
N LEU A 75 -11.89 -1.17 -10.35
CA LEU A 75 -11.27 -1.32 -11.66
C LEU A 75 -11.45 -2.73 -12.24
N ARG A 76 -11.32 -3.75 -11.39
CA ARG A 76 -11.55 -5.15 -11.77
C ARG A 76 -13.00 -5.39 -12.19
N THR A 77 -13.98 -4.84 -11.46
CA THR A 77 -15.41 -4.96 -11.82
C THR A 77 -15.74 -4.27 -13.14
N GLN A 78 -15.07 -3.14 -13.42
CA GLN A 78 -15.19 -2.39 -14.67
C GLN A 78 -14.39 -3.02 -15.83
N ARG A 79 -13.65 -4.11 -15.59
CA ARG A 79 -12.76 -4.74 -16.57
C ARG A 79 -11.78 -3.75 -17.20
N PHE A 80 -11.20 -2.88 -16.37
CA PHE A 80 -10.23 -1.91 -16.82
C PHE A 80 -9.07 -2.60 -17.55
N ALA A 81 -8.80 -2.19 -18.79
CA ALA A 81 -7.80 -2.79 -19.65
C ALA A 81 -6.39 -2.21 -19.45
N GLY A 82 -6.27 -1.04 -18.80
CA GLY A 82 -5.00 -0.39 -18.52
C GLY A 82 -4.21 -1.09 -17.41
N ARG A 83 -3.08 -0.49 -17.03
CA ARG A 83 -2.20 -0.99 -15.97
C ARG A 83 -2.37 -0.18 -14.70
N VAL A 84 -2.17 -0.81 -13.55
CA VAL A 84 -2.20 -0.12 -12.25
C VAL A 84 -0.85 -0.31 -11.56
N LEU A 85 -0.18 0.80 -11.26
CA LEU A 85 1.02 0.84 -10.42
C LEU A 85 0.64 1.42 -9.06
N ILE A 86 0.81 0.63 -8.01
CA ILE A 86 0.64 1.11 -6.64
C ILE A 86 1.85 1.97 -6.28
N VAL A 87 1.61 3.20 -5.82
CA VAL A 87 2.66 4.15 -5.40
C VAL A 87 2.47 4.42 -3.92
N THR A 88 3.32 3.88 -3.05
CA THR A 88 3.09 3.86 -1.59
C THR A 88 4.35 4.13 -0.78
N ALA A 89 4.21 4.58 0.45
CA ALA A 89 5.32 4.65 1.40
C ALA A 89 5.77 3.26 1.91
N GLY A 90 4.91 2.25 1.78
CA GLY A 90 5.18 0.85 2.12
C GLY A 90 3.89 0.04 2.23
N LEU A 91 3.95 -1.25 2.00
CA LEU A 91 2.85 -2.20 2.15
C LEU A 91 3.17 -3.27 3.19
N SER A 92 2.15 -3.81 3.85
CA SER A 92 2.28 -5.08 4.57
C SER A 92 2.40 -6.23 3.55
N ASN A 93 2.96 -7.38 3.98
CA ASN A 93 3.02 -8.56 3.11
C ASN A 93 1.62 -8.99 2.64
N LEU A 94 0.62 -8.89 3.52
CA LEU A 94 -0.76 -9.24 3.18
C LEU A 94 -1.35 -8.29 2.14
N ASP A 95 -1.13 -6.97 2.27
CA ASP A 95 -1.60 -6.00 1.29
C ASP A 95 -0.86 -6.13 -0.04
N THR A 96 0.45 -6.44 0.01
CA THR A 96 1.24 -6.76 -1.19
C THR A 96 0.59 -7.89 -1.99
N LEU A 97 0.21 -8.98 -1.31
CA LEU A 97 -0.48 -10.10 -1.95
C LEU A 97 -1.82 -9.68 -2.54
N ARG A 98 -2.65 -8.98 -1.75
CA ARG A 98 -3.99 -8.55 -2.16
C ARG A 98 -3.97 -7.64 -3.37
N VAL A 99 -3.06 -6.65 -3.42
CA VAL A 99 -2.98 -5.74 -4.58
C VAL A 99 -2.55 -6.50 -5.84
N MET A 100 -1.63 -7.46 -5.72
CA MET A 100 -1.20 -8.29 -6.86
C MET A 100 -2.31 -9.24 -7.32
N GLU A 101 -3.05 -9.88 -6.41
CA GLU A 101 -4.22 -10.73 -6.72
C GLU A 101 -5.35 -9.94 -7.41
N LEU A 102 -5.50 -8.67 -7.06
CA LEU A 102 -6.46 -7.76 -7.71
C LEU A 102 -5.99 -7.23 -9.06
N GLY A 103 -4.77 -7.57 -9.49
CA GLY A 103 -4.26 -7.28 -10.82
C GLY A 103 -3.41 -6.00 -10.91
N ALA A 104 -2.82 -5.54 -9.80
CA ALA A 104 -1.80 -4.50 -9.88
C ALA A 104 -0.62 -4.99 -10.74
N ALA A 105 -0.13 -4.13 -11.64
CA ALA A 105 1.03 -4.44 -12.49
C ALA A 105 2.36 -4.26 -11.75
N GLY A 106 2.32 -3.61 -10.57
CA GLY A 106 3.51 -3.43 -9.77
C GLY A 106 3.28 -2.57 -8.53
N ILE A 107 4.34 -2.47 -7.73
CA ILE A 107 4.41 -1.68 -6.50
C ILE A 107 5.65 -0.80 -6.57
N PHE A 108 5.48 0.49 -6.43
CA PHE A 108 6.53 1.51 -6.42
C PHE A 108 6.56 2.20 -5.06
N LEU A 109 7.75 2.26 -4.44
CA LEU A 109 7.92 2.91 -3.14
C LEU A 109 8.20 4.41 -3.30
N LYS A 110 7.41 5.26 -2.63
CA LYS A 110 7.49 6.74 -2.69
C LYS A 110 8.88 7.31 -2.35
N HIS A 111 9.74 6.55 -1.67
CA HIS A 111 11.10 6.97 -1.34
C HIS A 111 12.14 6.70 -2.45
N ARG A 112 11.76 6.03 -3.54
CA ARG A 112 12.62 5.82 -4.71
C ARG A 112 12.75 7.10 -5.55
N SER A 113 13.72 7.09 -6.46
CA SER A 113 13.96 8.23 -7.31
C SER A 113 12.81 8.45 -8.32
N PRO A 114 12.54 9.72 -8.68
CA PRO A 114 11.56 10.01 -9.73
C PRO A 114 11.87 9.34 -11.08
N SER A 115 13.14 9.21 -11.43
CA SER A 115 13.56 8.51 -12.66
C SER A 115 13.22 7.03 -12.63
N ASP A 116 13.26 6.36 -11.46
CA ASP A 116 12.85 4.98 -11.33
C ASP A 116 11.34 4.84 -11.61
N LEU A 117 10.51 5.84 -11.25
CA LEU A 117 9.09 5.82 -11.54
C LEU A 117 8.80 5.86 -13.03
N VAL A 118 9.53 6.72 -13.79
CA VAL A 118 9.42 6.78 -15.25
C VAL A 118 9.74 5.42 -15.88
N ILE A 119 10.80 4.77 -15.39
CA ILE A 119 11.19 3.43 -15.84
C ILE A 119 10.09 2.41 -15.47
N ALA A 120 9.57 2.47 -14.24
CA ALA A 120 8.51 1.56 -13.79
C ALA A 120 7.25 1.67 -14.65
N ILE A 121 6.82 2.90 -14.97
CA ILE A 121 5.65 3.13 -15.84
C ILE A 121 5.87 2.51 -17.22
N ARG A 122 7.02 2.73 -17.85
CA ARG A 122 7.32 2.16 -19.17
C ARG A 122 7.31 0.62 -19.14
N LYS A 123 7.96 0.02 -18.15
CA LYS A 123 8.00 -1.44 -17.97
C LYS A 123 6.62 -2.08 -17.82
N ILE A 124 5.74 -1.51 -16.98
CA ILE A 124 4.41 -2.07 -16.79
C ILE A 124 3.53 -1.94 -18.04
N VAL A 125 3.72 -0.90 -18.86
CA VAL A 125 3.06 -0.76 -20.17
C VAL A 125 3.52 -1.84 -21.15
N GLU A 126 4.79 -2.20 -21.13
CA GLU A 126 5.37 -3.29 -21.92
C GLU A 126 4.95 -4.68 -21.41
N GLY A 127 4.25 -4.73 -20.26
CA GLY A 127 3.74 -5.97 -19.67
C GLY A 127 4.68 -6.61 -18.65
N GLU A 128 5.79 -5.96 -18.32
CA GLU A 128 6.67 -6.39 -17.23
C GLU A 128 6.09 -5.97 -15.87
N ALA A 129 6.30 -6.78 -14.83
CA ALA A 129 5.93 -6.39 -13.47
C ALA A 129 7.02 -5.51 -12.84
N TRP A 130 6.62 -4.51 -12.04
CA TRP A 130 7.55 -3.72 -11.23
C TRP A 130 7.38 -4.04 -9.76
N LEU A 131 8.39 -4.70 -9.16
CA LEU A 131 8.39 -5.10 -7.75
C LEU A 131 9.76 -4.75 -7.13
N ASP A 132 9.74 -4.29 -5.90
CA ASP A 132 10.96 -4.22 -5.10
C ASP A 132 11.29 -5.59 -4.47
N SER A 133 12.47 -5.71 -3.86
CA SER A 133 12.90 -6.95 -3.22
C SER A 133 11.95 -7.40 -2.10
N GLY A 134 11.44 -6.45 -1.28
CA GLY A 134 10.53 -6.77 -0.19
C GLY A 134 9.17 -7.26 -0.67
N SER A 135 8.63 -6.68 -1.75
CA SER A 135 7.40 -7.13 -2.40
C SER A 135 7.59 -8.51 -3.05
N LEU A 136 8.76 -8.73 -3.66
CA LEU A 136 9.10 -10.03 -4.25
C LEU A 136 9.22 -11.11 -3.18
N ASP A 137 9.89 -10.83 -2.06
CA ASP A 137 10.02 -11.76 -0.92
C ASP A 137 8.65 -12.13 -0.34
N ALA A 138 7.72 -11.17 -0.23
CA ALA A 138 6.34 -11.42 0.21
C ALA A 138 5.61 -12.37 -0.73
N LEU A 139 5.74 -12.19 -2.05
CA LEU A 139 5.12 -13.04 -3.06
C LEU A 139 5.73 -14.45 -3.07
N VAL A 140 7.05 -14.56 -2.97
CA VAL A 140 7.75 -15.86 -2.90
C VAL A 140 7.36 -16.62 -1.63
N ALA A 141 7.28 -15.94 -0.49
CA ALA A 141 6.84 -16.56 0.76
C ALA A 141 5.41 -17.11 0.66
N ALA A 142 4.51 -16.37 0.01
CA ALA A 142 3.14 -16.83 -0.21
C ALA A 142 3.04 -18.00 -1.20
N ALA A 143 3.83 -17.97 -2.28
CA ALA A 143 3.86 -19.07 -3.26
C ALA A 143 4.45 -20.37 -2.69
N SER A 144 5.24 -20.26 -1.61
CA SER A 144 5.89 -21.41 -0.96
C SER A 144 5.01 -22.09 0.10
N VAL A 145 3.84 -21.53 0.42
CA VAL A 145 2.87 -22.13 1.34
C VAL A 145 1.78 -22.81 0.52
N PRO A 146 1.61 -24.14 0.61
CA PRO A 146 0.44 -24.81 0.01
C PRO A 146 -0.83 -24.18 0.59
N ASN A 147 -1.78 -23.92 -0.26
CA ASN A 147 -3.07 -23.27 -0.08
C ASN A 147 -3.81 -23.76 1.19
N GLU A 148 -3.44 -23.26 2.36
CA GLU A 148 -4.16 -23.51 3.61
C GLU A 148 -4.48 -22.18 4.29
N VAL A 149 -5.81 -21.89 4.29
CA VAL A 149 -6.57 -21.22 5.34
C VAL A 149 -5.74 -20.27 6.22
N THR A 150 -6.07 -18.99 6.16
CA THR A 150 -5.76 -17.97 7.19
C THR A 150 -5.10 -18.54 8.43
N THR A 151 -3.77 -18.63 8.43
CA THR A 151 -3.05 -18.99 9.67
C THR A 151 -3.37 -17.93 10.71
N PRO A 152 -3.86 -18.32 11.90
CA PRO A 152 -4.15 -17.35 12.95
C PRO A 152 -2.87 -16.57 13.24
N VAL A 153 -2.99 -15.23 13.25
CA VAL A 153 -1.86 -14.34 13.54
C VAL A 153 -1.26 -14.72 14.90
N THR A 154 -0.12 -15.40 14.87
CA THR A 154 0.57 -15.83 16.08
C THR A 154 1.49 -14.72 16.55
N LEU A 155 1.13 -14.09 17.67
CA LEU A 155 1.96 -13.08 18.31
C LEU A 155 2.98 -13.73 19.24
N THR A 156 4.24 -13.29 19.19
CA THR A 156 5.26 -13.62 20.19
C THR A 156 4.89 -13.01 21.55
N ALA A 157 5.48 -13.50 22.63
CA ALA A 157 5.25 -12.95 23.98
C ALA A 157 5.52 -11.44 24.02
N LYS A 158 6.64 -10.98 23.44
CA LYS A 158 6.97 -9.55 23.37
C LYS A 158 5.99 -8.72 22.55
N GLU A 159 5.49 -9.26 21.44
CA GLU A 159 4.47 -8.59 20.62
C GLU A 159 3.16 -8.44 21.37
N ARG A 160 2.74 -9.47 22.13
CA ARG A 160 1.57 -9.39 23.02
C ARG A 160 1.72 -8.36 24.11
N ASP A 161 2.88 -8.28 24.74
CA ASP A 161 3.13 -7.31 25.81
C ASP A 161 3.14 -5.86 25.30
N VAL A 162 3.73 -5.62 24.12
CA VAL A 162 3.64 -4.32 23.44
C VAL A 162 2.20 -4.00 23.06
N LEU A 163 1.46 -4.96 22.52
CA LEU A 163 0.04 -4.77 22.16
C LEU A 163 -0.82 -4.42 23.39
N ARG A 164 -0.62 -5.10 24.52
CA ARG A 164 -1.30 -4.76 25.80
C ARG A 164 -1.01 -3.33 26.23
N ALA A 165 0.26 -2.91 26.12
CA ALA A 165 0.66 -1.54 26.48
C ALA A 165 0.06 -0.50 25.51
N VAL A 166 -0.12 -0.87 24.24
CA VAL A 166 -0.84 -0.05 23.26
C VAL A 166 -2.31 0.12 23.65
N PHE A 167 -2.97 -0.95 24.07
CA PHE A 167 -4.35 -0.89 24.59
C PHE A 167 -4.48 -0.02 25.85
N ALA A 168 -3.49 -0.08 26.72
CA ALA A 168 -3.41 0.79 27.89
C ALA A 168 -3.13 2.28 27.56
N GLY A 169 -3.04 2.64 26.28
CA GLY A 169 -2.83 4.03 25.83
C GLY A 169 -1.38 4.53 25.98
N LEU A 170 -0.43 3.67 26.36
CA LEU A 170 0.95 4.10 26.63
C LEU A 170 1.67 4.52 25.33
N THR A 171 2.45 5.59 25.39
CA THR A 171 3.34 6.03 24.29
C THR A 171 4.49 5.04 24.09
N ASN A 172 5.19 5.10 22.95
CA ASN A 172 6.33 4.23 22.69
C ASN A 172 7.45 4.38 23.72
N LYS A 173 7.64 5.60 24.23
CA LYS A 173 8.61 5.90 25.28
C LYS A 173 8.23 5.22 26.61
N GLU A 174 6.95 5.31 27.01
CA GLU A 174 6.43 4.66 28.22
C GLU A 174 6.47 3.15 28.12
N ILE A 175 6.14 2.59 26.94
CA ILE A 175 6.29 1.16 26.67
C ILE A 175 7.73 0.74 26.81
N GLY A 176 8.66 1.48 26.22
CA GLY A 176 10.10 1.21 26.33
C GLY A 176 10.58 1.20 27.78
N THR A 177 10.21 2.21 28.56
CA THR A 177 10.52 2.31 29.99
C THR A 177 9.95 1.13 30.78
N ARG A 178 8.67 0.79 30.56
CA ARG A 178 7.98 -0.29 31.26
C ARG A 178 8.57 -1.68 30.97
N MET A 179 9.03 -1.89 29.72
CA MET A 179 9.55 -3.17 29.27
C MET A 179 11.09 -3.27 29.35
N GLY A 180 11.79 -2.22 29.76
CA GLY A 180 13.25 -2.19 29.81
C GLY A 180 13.92 -2.25 28.43
N ILE A 181 13.29 -1.68 27.38
CA ILE A 181 13.78 -1.67 26.01
C ILE A 181 13.78 -0.25 25.43
N SER A 182 14.55 -0.03 24.38
CA SER A 182 14.60 1.29 23.73
C SER A 182 13.31 1.62 22.99
N GLU A 183 12.97 2.92 22.88
CA GLU A 183 11.84 3.40 22.08
C GLU A 183 11.95 2.96 20.61
N ALA A 184 13.16 2.95 20.06
CA ALA A 184 13.42 2.47 18.70
C ALA A 184 13.05 0.99 18.54
N TYR A 185 13.31 0.17 19.56
CA TYR A 185 12.95 -1.25 19.54
C TYR A 185 11.42 -1.44 19.68
N VAL A 186 10.73 -0.61 20.46
CA VAL A 186 9.25 -0.59 20.51
C VAL A 186 8.67 -0.26 19.13
N LYS A 187 9.21 0.76 18.45
CA LYS A 187 8.80 1.11 17.06
C LYS A 187 8.99 -0.08 16.10
N ALA A 188 10.11 -0.80 16.22
CA ALA A 188 10.35 -1.99 15.40
C ALA A 188 9.37 -3.14 15.69
N ILE A 189 8.95 -3.32 16.96
CA ILE A 189 7.91 -4.31 17.31
C ILE A 189 6.54 -3.88 16.77
N LEU A 190 6.18 -2.61 16.90
CA LEU A 190 4.93 -2.07 16.34
C LEU A 190 4.87 -2.23 14.81
N GLN A 191 5.97 -1.97 14.12
CA GLN A 191 6.03 -2.19 12.67
C GLN A 191 5.81 -3.66 12.32
N ARG A 192 6.40 -4.60 13.08
CA ARG A 192 6.13 -6.03 12.89
C ARG A 192 4.68 -6.42 13.19
N LEU A 193 4.07 -5.82 14.21
CA LEU A 193 2.64 -6.00 14.50
C LEU A 193 1.79 -5.48 13.35
N PHE A 194 2.07 -4.29 12.83
CA PHE A 194 1.37 -3.74 11.68
C PHE A 194 1.46 -4.67 10.46
N ASN A 195 2.67 -5.16 10.15
CA ASN A 195 2.88 -6.10 9.05
C ASN A 195 2.13 -7.43 9.23
N LYS A 196 2.12 -7.98 10.46
CA LYS A 196 1.43 -9.24 10.76
C LYS A 196 -0.09 -9.13 10.72
N THR A 197 -0.61 -7.96 11.07
CA THR A 197 -2.06 -7.70 11.20
C THR A 197 -2.66 -6.99 10.00
N GLY A 198 -1.83 -6.57 9.05
CA GLY A 198 -2.26 -5.83 7.87
C GLY A 198 -2.76 -4.42 8.16
N VAL A 199 -2.42 -3.85 9.33
CA VAL A 199 -2.81 -2.49 9.72
C VAL A 199 -1.64 -1.51 9.60
N ARG A 200 -1.94 -0.20 9.51
CA ARG A 200 -0.95 0.85 9.25
C ARG A 200 -0.88 1.90 10.34
N SER A 201 -1.85 1.91 11.23
CA SER A 201 -1.88 2.86 12.32
C SER A 201 -2.12 2.15 13.64
N ARG A 202 -1.72 2.84 14.72
CA ARG A 202 -1.97 2.39 16.08
C ARG A 202 -3.46 2.22 16.36
N SER A 203 -4.30 3.13 15.87
CA SER A 203 -5.75 3.08 16.04
C SER A 203 -6.36 1.89 15.30
N GLN A 204 -5.89 1.60 14.08
CA GLN A 204 -6.31 0.41 13.33
C GLN A 204 -5.86 -0.88 14.03
N LEU A 205 -4.64 -0.92 14.59
CA LEU A 205 -4.16 -2.07 15.36
C LEU A 205 -5.06 -2.38 16.54
N VAL A 206 -5.46 -1.35 17.29
CA VAL A 206 -6.40 -1.48 18.41
C VAL A 206 -7.74 -2.03 17.94
N ARG A 207 -8.31 -1.47 16.86
CA ARG A 207 -9.59 -1.92 16.30
C ARG A 207 -9.56 -3.38 15.88
N VAL A 208 -8.59 -3.77 15.06
CA VAL A 208 -8.47 -5.15 14.56
C VAL A 208 -8.23 -6.14 15.69
N ALA A 209 -7.46 -5.75 16.69
CA ALA A 209 -7.26 -6.60 17.85
C ALA A 209 -8.52 -6.76 18.72
N LEU A 210 -9.40 -5.76 18.80
CA LEU A 210 -10.72 -5.87 19.45
C LEU A 210 -11.68 -6.79 18.68
N GLU A 211 -11.63 -6.75 17.35
CA GLU A 211 -12.46 -7.59 16.47
C GLU A 211 -12.03 -9.07 16.46
N ASN A 212 -10.74 -9.33 16.68
CA ASN A 212 -10.19 -10.69 16.64
C ASN A 212 -10.02 -11.29 18.03
N GLN A 213 -11.07 -11.93 18.55
CA GLN A 213 -11.06 -12.60 19.84
C GLN A 213 -10.00 -13.71 19.99
N SER A 214 -9.51 -14.30 18.94
CA SER A 214 -8.45 -15.33 18.98
C SER A 214 -7.07 -14.81 19.42
N TRP A 215 -6.86 -13.50 19.45
CA TRP A 215 -5.65 -12.86 20.01
C TRP A 215 -5.73 -12.68 21.53
N HIS A 216 -6.86 -13.09 22.11
CA HIS A 216 -7.23 -12.99 23.53
C HIS A 216 -6.55 -13.99 24.48
N GLY A 217 -5.34 -14.27 24.32
CA GLY A 217 -4.58 -14.51 25.56
C GLY A 217 -4.33 -13.20 26.33
N ILE A 218 -5.09 -12.14 25.96
CA ILE A 218 -5.10 -10.82 26.58
C ILE A 218 -6.39 -10.74 27.38
N ASP A 219 -6.33 -11.17 28.66
CA ASP A 219 -7.33 -10.84 29.67
C ASP A 219 -7.32 -9.32 29.81
N LEU A 220 -8.30 -8.64 29.20
CA LEU A 220 -8.54 -7.22 29.38
C LEU A 220 -9.22 -7.10 30.75
N GLY A 221 -8.40 -7.13 31.84
CA GLY A 221 -8.89 -7.05 33.21
C GLY A 221 -10.03 -6.04 33.34
N SER A 222 -11.14 -6.55 33.82
CA SER A 222 -12.35 -5.84 34.25
C SER A 222 -12.01 -4.72 35.24
#